data_25685d7a9937ef07663c8ec853e6700a
#
_entry.id   25685d7a9937ef07663c8ec853e6700a
#
_cell.length_a   1.000
_cell.length_b   1.000
_cell.length_c   1.000
_cell.angle_alpha   90.00
_cell.angle_beta   90.00
_cell.angle_gamma   90.00
#
_symmetry.space_group_name_H-M   'P 1'
#
loop_
_entity.id
_entity.type
_entity.pdbx_description
1 polymer ?
#
loop_
_entity_poly.entity_id
_entity_poly.type
_entity_poly.pdbx_seq_one_letter_code
_entity_poly.pdbx_strand_id
1 'polypeptide(L)'
;AVGRIIPGGDLHEKYCGWLDKVAAFMLSLRTDAGEYVPVLFRPFHEHTGNGFWWGKGNCTAEEYIALWRFTLEYLRDTKGVHNLLYVYSPDIVSSQDNYLEFWPGDAYVDVLGLDAYDRSSWAIETNGLRLMRLLKHIPYLKNKPFAFTETGLENNTSQSKWWTEKLSKAIAGIPVAYVLVWRNKDTNHFFGPYPGCVSEEDFKTFVAGEQILLEKDIAGIYE
;
A
#
# COMPACT_ATOMS: atom_id res chain seq x y z
N ALA A 1 12.89 -15.67 -10.66
CA ALA A 1 13.09 -15.87 -9.19
C ALA A 1 11.84 -16.50 -8.57
N VAL A 2 10.66 -16.01 -8.92
CA VAL A 2 9.38 -16.43 -8.33
C VAL A 2 9.13 -17.93 -8.53
N GLY A 3 9.26 -18.47 -9.75
CA GLY A 3 9.06 -19.89 -10.04
C GLY A 3 9.89 -20.86 -9.19
N ARG A 4 11.01 -20.39 -8.59
CA ARG A 4 11.85 -21.23 -7.71
C ARG A 4 11.32 -21.35 -6.28
N ILE A 5 10.49 -20.41 -5.82
CA ILE A 5 10.03 -20.34 -4.41
C ILE A 5 8.55 -20.70 -4.23
N ILE A 6 7.76 -20.67 -5.28
CA ILE A 6 6.38 -21.17 -5.24
C ILE A 6 6.36 -22.70 -5.12
N PRO A 7 5.21 -23.34 -4.80
CA PRO A 7 5.11 -24.80 -4.70
C PRO A 7 5.65 -25.50 -5.95
N GLY A 8 6.53 -26.49 -5.73
CA GLY A 8 7.25 -27.21 -6.78
C GLY A 8 8.62 -26.62 -7.17
N GLY A 9 8.96 -25.42 -6.71
CA GLY A 9 10.27 -24.81 -6.93
C GLY A 9 11.34 -25.36 -6.00
N ASP A 10 12.59 -25.34 -6.45
CA ASP A 10 13.76 -25.88 -5.72
C ASP A 10 14.15 -25.10 -4.44
N LEU A 11 13.64 -23.88 -4.30
CA LEU A 11 13.83 -23.04 -3.10
C LEU A 11 12.55 -22.87 -2.26
N HIS A 12 11.51 -23.65 -2.54
CA HIS A 12 10.23 -23.55 -1.84
C HIS A 12 10.37 -23.73 -0.33
N GLU A 13 11.07 -24.75 0.14
CA GLU A 13 11.30 -24.99 1.56
C GLU A 13 12.04 -23.81 2.24
N LYS A 14 12.98 -23.21 1.54
CA LYS A 14 13.69 -22.02 2.04
C LYS A 14 12.74 -20.83 2.20
N TYR A 15 11.81 -20.67 1.27
CA TYR A 15 10.80 -19.62 1.33
C TYR A 15 9.82 -19.85 2.50
N CYS A 16 9.37 -21.09 2.70
CA CYS A 16 8.57 -21.46 3.89
C CYS A 16 9.30 -21.07 5.18
N GLY A 17 10.59 -21.34 5.29
CA GLY A 17 11.40 -20.95 6.45
C GLY A 17 11.51 -19.42 6.65
N TRP A 18 11.36 -18.62 5.59
CA TRP A 18 11.25 -17.15 5.73
C TRP A 18 9.86 -16.74 6.20
N LEU A 19 8.82 -17.38 5.68
CA LEU A 19 7.45 -17.13 6.13
C LEU A 19 7.24 -17.55 7.59
N ASP A 20 7.94 -18.57 8.08
CA ASP A 20 7.94 -18.95 9.50
C ASP A 20 8.42 -17.82 10.40
N LYS A 21 9.45 -17.09 9.98
CA LYS A 21 9.94 -15.91 10.71
C LYS A 21 8.95 -14.76 10.69
N VAL A 22 8.30 -14.54 9.53
CA VAL A 22 7.23 -13.53 9.41
C VAL A 22 6.08 -13.91 10.33
N ALA A 23 5.63 -15.16 10.31
CA ALA A 23 4.55 -15.64 11.16
C ALA A 23 4.87 -15.47 12.65
N ALA A 24 6.06 -15.87 13.08
CA ALA A 24 6.49 -15.70 14.46
C ALA A 24 6.50 -14.23 14.90
N PHE A 25 6.95 -13.32 14.03
CA PHE A 25 6.93 -11.89 14.29
C PHE A 25 5.50 -11.36 14.40
N MET A 26 4.62 -11.67 13.44
CA MET A 26 3.23 -11.20 13.45
C MET A 26 2.44 -11.71 14.68
N LEU A 27 2.67 -12.95 15.08
CA LEU A 27 2.06 -13.53 16.29
C LEU A 27 2.62 -12.96 17.60
N SER A 28 3.80 -12.32 17.56
CA SER A 28 4.38 -11.63 18.71
C SER A 28 3.81 -10.22 18.94
N LEU A 29 3.15 -9.64 17.94
CA LEU A 29 2.57 -8.30 18.04
C LEU A 29 1.29 -8.33 18.86
N ARG A 30 1.41 -7.95 20.12
CA ARG A 30 0.30 -7.95 21.08
C ARG A 30 0.22 -6.64 21.84
N THR A 31 -0.98 -6.26 22.22
CA THR A 31 -1.24 -5.19 23.19
C THR A 31 -0.82 -5.63 24.60
N ASP A 32 -0.80 -4.70 25.55
CA ASP A 32 -0.57 -5.01 26.97
C ASP A 32 -1.65 -5.95 27.53
N ALA A 33 -2.85 -5.94 26.96
CA ALA A 33 -3.94 -6.87 27.29
C ALA A 33 -3.77 -8.27 26.68
N GLY A 34 -2.72 -8.48 25.86
CA GLY A 34 -2.44 -9.75 25.20
C GLY A 34 -3.20 -9.98 23.90
N GLU A 35 -3.97 -9.01 23.43
CA GLU A 35 -4.70 -9.08 22.15
C GLU A 35 -3.76 -8.90 20.96
N TYR A 36 -4.06 -9.55 19.84
CA TYR A 36 -3.28 -9.38 18.63
C TYR A 36 -3.47 -7.99 18.02
N VAL A 37 -2.37 -7.33 17.68
CA VAL A 37 -2.39 -6.06 16.95
C VAL A 37 -2.75 -6.33 15.49
N PRO A 38 -3.81 -5.72 14.93
CA PRO A 38 -4.13 -5.80 13.51
C PRO A 38 -3.03 -5.15 12.67
N VAL A 39 -2.62 -5.81 11.58
CA VAL A 39 -1.54 -5.34 10.70
C VAL A 39 -2.03 -5.26 9.25
N LEU A 40 -1.80 -4.13 8.61
CA LEU A 40 -1.92 -4.01 7.15
C LEU A 40 -0.68 -4.63 6.52
N PHE A 41 -0.80 -5.86 6.03
CA PHE A 41 0.29 -6.60 5.41
C PHE A 41 0.29 -6.39 3.91
N ARG A 42 1.32 -5.73 3.40
CA ARG A 42 1.46 -5.31 2.01
C ARG A 42 2.67 -5.97 1.35
N PRO A 43 2.58 -7.26 1.02
CA PRO A 43 3.65 -7.96 0.34
C PRO A 43 3.69 -7.62 -1.16
N PHE A 44 4.84 -7.80 -1.80
CA PHE A 44 5.03 -7.78 -3.25
C PHE A 44 4.44 -6.55 -3.95
N HIS A 45 4.58 -5.37 -3.34
CA HIS A 45 4.10 -4.09 -3.86
C HIS A 45 4.81 -3.68 -5.16
N GLU A 46 4.26 -2.69 -5.86
CA GLU A 46 4.82 -2.11 -7.09
C GLU A 46 5.19 -3.15 -8.18
N HIS A 47 4.37 -4.17 -8.30
CA HIS A 47 4.60 -5.29 -9.20
C HIS A 47 4.31 -5.00 -10.67
N THR A 48 3.77 -3.82 -11.00
CA THR A 48 3.48 -3.41 -12.38
C THR A 48 4.73 -3.02 -13.16
N GLY A 49 5.85 -2.78 -12.47
CA GLY A 49 7.17 -2.54 -13.01
C GLY A 49 8.16 -3.68 -12.81
N ASN A 50 9.40 -3.49 -13.25
CA ASN A 50 10.49 -4.46 -13.14
C ASN A 50 11.51 -4.12 -12.04
N GLY A 51 11.19 -3.18 -11.16
CA GLY A 51 12.07 -2.72 -10.07
C GLY A 51 12.30 -3.79 -8.99
N PHE A 52 11.35 -4.71 -8.81
CA PHE A 52 11.42 -5.79 -7.84
C PHE A 52 11.50 -7.16 -8.51
N TRP A 53 12.12 -8.14 -7.84
CA TRP A 53 12.26 -9.50 -8.35
C TRP A 53 10.91 -10.24 -8.54
N TRP A 54 9.84 -9.74 -7.92
CA TRP A 54 8.46 -10.23 -8.07
C TRP A 54 7.63 -9.43 -9.10
N GLY A 55 8.21 -8.40 -9.74
CA GLY A 55 7.50 -7.51 -10.62
C GLY A 55 7.43 -8.00 -12.06
N LYS A 56 6.63 -7.29 -12.85
CA LYS A 56 6.43 -7.53 -14.28
C LYS A 56 7.78 -7.51 -15.02
N GLY A 57 8.01 -8.54 -15.84
CA GLY A 57 9.29 -8.74 -16.53
C GLY A 57 10.29 -9.63 -15.77
N ASN A 58 10.09 -9.85 -14.46
CA ASN A 58 10.90 -10.75 -13.63
C ASN A 58 10.16 -12.05 -13.27
N CYS A 59 8.84 -12.06 -13.42
CA CYS A 59 7.97 -13.24 -13.33
C CYS A 59 6.75 -13.06 -14.22
N THR A 60 6.01 -14.16 -14.45
CA THR A 60 4.69 -14.10 -15.11
C THR A 60 3.60 -13.70 -14.13
N ALA A 61 2.42 -13.33 -14.66
CA ALA A 61 1.26 -13.03 -13.82
C ALA A 61 0.84 -14.25 -12.99
N GLU A 62 0.86 -15.44 -13.60
CA GLU A 62 0.52 -16.70 -12.94
C GLU A 62 1.48 -17.01 -11.78
N GLU A 63 2.78 -16.82 -11.99
CA GLU A 63 3.79 -17.00 -10.93
C GLU A 63 3.58 -16.04 -9.78
N TYR A 64 3.30 -14.74 -10.06
CA TYR A 64 2.99 -13.75 -9.03
C TYR A 64 1.72 -14.12 -8.25
N ILE A 65 0.64 -14.48 -8.95
CA ILE A 65 -0.63 -14.90 -8.34
C ILE A 65 -0.42 -16.13 -7.45
N ALA A 66 0.37 -17.11 -7.92
CA ALA A 66 0.70 -18.29 -7.14
C ALA A 66 1.52 -17.93 -5.87
N LEU A 67 2.49 -17.04 -6.00
CA LEU A 67 3.29 -16.54 -4.87
C LEU A 67 2.42 -15.83 -3.83
N TRP A 68 1.53 -14.94 -4.28
CA TRP A 68 0.61 -14.20 -3.41
C TRP A 68 -0.30 -15.14 -2.63
N ARG A 69 -1.00 -16.03 -3.35
CA ARG A 69 -1.95 -16.98 -2.74
C ARG A 69 -1.25 -17.91 -1.75
N PHE A 70 -0.15 -18.51 -2.16
CA PHE A 70 0.64 -19.38 -1.29
C PHE A 70 1.09 -18.64 -0.02
N THR A 71 1.61 -17.42 -0.14
CA THR A 71 2.07 -16.62 1.02
C THR A 71 0.92 -16.38 2.01
N LEU A 72 -0.24 -15.97 1.51
CA LEU A 72 -1.42 -15.72 2.33
C LEU A 72 -1.92 -17.00 3.01
N GLU A 73 -2.12 -18.08 2.24
CA GLU A 73 -2.60 -19.37 2.74
C GLU A 73 -1.62 -19.98 3.75
N TYR A 74 -0.33 -19.86 3.51
CA TYR A 74 0.69 -20.33 4.45
C TYR A 74 0.64 -19.58 5.78
N LEU A 75 0.60 -18.25 5.74
CA LEU A 75 0.52 -17.43 6.96
C LEU A 75 -0.80 -17.64 7.69
N ARG A 76 -1.94 -17.56 6.98
CA ARG A 76 -3.27 -17.65 7.57
C ARG A 76 -3.63 -19.06 8.01
N ASP A 77 -3.51 -20.02 7.08
CA ASP A 77 -4.10 -21.36 7.24
C ASP A 77 -3.10 -22.36 7.86
N THR A 78 -1.80 -22.23 7.51
CA THR A 78 -0.75 -23.13 8.05
C THR A 78 -0.18 -22.61 9.36
N LYS A 79 0.05 -21.31 9.48
CA LYS A 79 0.68 -20.71 10.69
C LYS A 79 -0.29 -20.06 11.65
N GLY A 80 -1.58 -19.94 11.32
CA GLY A 80 -2.61 -19.40 12.20
C GLY A 80 -2.47 -17.88 12.44
N VAL A 81 -1.90 -17.14 11.50
CA VAL A 81 -1.77 -15.68 11.59
C VAL A 81 -3.06 -15.04 11.09
N HIS A 82 -3.93 -14.64 12.01
CA HIS A 82 -5.27 -14.10 11.68
C HIS A 82 -5.41 -12.59 11.94
N ASN A 83 -4.34 -11.90 12.26
CA ASN A 83 -4.34 -10.46 12.51
C ASN A 83 -3.81 -9.64 11.31
N LEU A 84 -3.81 -10.21 10.10
CA LEU A 84 -3.39 -9.53 8.88
C LEU A 84 -4.57 -9.12 8.02
N LEU A 85 -4.52 -7.89 7.49
CA LEU A 85 -5.33 -7.42 6.37
C LEU A 85 -4.41 -7.27 5.16
N TYR A 86 -4.75 -7.93 4.06
CA TYR A 86 -3.88 -8.03 2.88
C TYR A 86 -4.10 -6.86 1.92
N VAL A 87 -3.04 -6.11 1.64
CA VAL A 87 -3.08 -4.89 0.82
C VAL A 87 -2.39 -5.14 -0.52
N TYR A 88 -3.16 -5.07 -1.60
CA TYR A 88 -2.66 -5.18 -2.96
C TYR A 88 -2.36 -3.78 -3.51
N SER A 89 -1.11 -3.49 -3.83
CA SER A 89 -0.68 -2.14 -4.22
C SER A 89 0.28 -2.14 -5.42
N PRO A 90 -0.26 -2.08 -6.64
CA PRO A 90 0.54 -1.73 -7.80
C PRO A 90 1.01 -0.28 -7.70
N ASP A 91 2.04 0.08 -8.46
CA ASP A 91 2.39 1.45 -8.75
C ASP A 91 1.47 2.05 -9.83
N ILE A 92 1.86 3.13 -10.47
CA ILE A 92 1.00 3.83 -11.44
C ILE A 92 0.62 2.91 -12.59
N VAL A 93 -0.68 2.66 -12.74
CA VAL A 93 -1.26 1.84 -13.81
C VAL A 93 -2.07 2.69 -14.79
N SER A 94 -2.21 2.22 -16.03
CA SER A 94 -2.86 2.95 -17.11
C SER A 94 -4.33 2.60 -17.30
N SER A 95 -4.78 1.44 -16.84
CA SER A 95 -6.13 0.92 -17.05
C SER A 95 -6.54 -0.05 -15.94
N GLN A 96 -7.81 -0.41 -15.91
CA GLN A 96 -8.34 -1.46 -15.06
C GLN A 96 -7.68 -2.82 -15.34
N ASP A 97 -7.52 -3.18 -16.61
CA ASP A 97 -6.89 -4.44 -16.99
C ASP A 97 -5.44 -4.50 -16.53
N ASN A 98 -4.73 -3.37 -16.63
CA ASN A 98 -3.36 -3.29 -16.14
C ASN A 98 -3.28 -3.40 -14.60
N TYR A 99 -4.26 -2.84 -13.86
CA TYR A 99 -4.36 -3.02 -12.41
C TYR A 99 -4.63 -4.48 -12.03
N LEU A 100 -5.44 -5.17 -12.81
CA LEU A 100 -5.90 -6.55 -12.54
C LEU A 100 -5.01 -7.63 -13.17
N GLU A 101 -4.00 -7.29 -13.93
CA GLU A 101 -3.13 -8.25 -14.63
C GLU A 101 -2.51 -9.27 -13.65
N PHE A 102 -2.17 -8.85 -12.44
CA PHE A 102 -1.57 -9.67 -11.38
C PHE A 102 -2.54 -9.95 -10.21
N TRP A 103 -3.85 -9.75 -10.44
CA TRP A 103 -4.85 -9.85 -9.37
C TRP A 103 -4.97 -11.27 -8.82
N PRO A 104 -4.71 -11.50 -7.52
CA PRO A 104 -4.72 -12.84 -6.95
C PRO A 104 -6.11 -13.41 -6.71
N GLY A 105 -7.14 -12.61 -6.84
CA GLY A 105 -8.52 -12.96 -6.58
C GLY A 105 -9.10 -12.20 -5.40
N ASP A 106 -10.41 -12.01 -5.41
CA ASP A 106 -11.13 -11.16 -4.47
C ASP A 106 -11.05 -11.64 -3.02
N ALA A 107 -10.95 -12.95 -2.81
CA ALA A 107 -10.80 -13.58 -1.49
C ALA A 107 -9.39 -13.41 -0.87
N TYR A 108 -8.43 -12.88 -1.63
CA TYR A 108 -7.03 -12.77 -1.24
C TYR A 108 -6.56 -11.32 -1.00
N VAL A 109 -7.47 -10.38 -1.07
CA VAL A 109 -7.17 -8.94 -0.90
C VAL A 109 -8.23 -8.30 -0.04
N ASP A 110 -7.84 -7.55 0.97
CA ASP A 110 -8.75 -6.79 1.84
C ASP A 110 -8.78 -5.31 1.46
N VAL A 111 -7.65 -4.73 1.07
CA VAL A 111 -7.51 -3.31 0.74
C VAL A 111 -6.93 -3.13 -0.66
N LEU A 112 -7.57 -2.28 -1.45
CA LEU A 112 -7.09 -1.83 -2.75
C LEU A 112 -6.11 -0.68 -2.56
N GLY A 113 -4.88 -0.85 -3.03
CA GLY A 113 -3.81 0.13 -2.90
C GLY A 113 -3.38 0.72 -4.24
N LEU A 114 -2.71 1.85 -4.16
CA LEU A 114 -2.03 2.48 -5.27
C LEU A 114 -0.80 3.22 -4.73
N ASP A 115 0.36 2.95 -5.31
CA ASP A 115 1.58 3.72 -5.06
C ASP A 115 1.72 4.76 -6.17
N ALA A 116 1.50 6.03 -5.83
CA ALA A 116 1.48 7.12 -6.80
C ALA A 116 2.18 8.36 -6.24
N TYR A 117 3.35 8.65 -6.76
CA TYR A 117 4.15 9.81 -6.38
C TYR A 117 3.96 10.98 -7.33
N ASP A 118 3.94 12.19 -6.78
CA ASP A 118 4.06 13.40 -7.60
C ASP A 118 5.53 13.60 -7.97
N ARG A 119 5.79 13.42 -9.24
CA ARG A 119 7.08 13.69 -9.88
C ARG A 119 6.81 14.66 -11.02
N SER A 120 7.77 15.45 -11.40
CA SER A 120 7.64 16.59 -12.32
C SER A 120 6.81 16.39 -13.61
N SER A 121 6.57 15.15 -14.02
CA SER A 121 5.77 14.81 -15.21
C SER A 121 4.43 14.14 -14.93
N TRP A 122 4.07 13.86 -13.66
CA TRP A 122 2.88 13.09 -13.30
C TRP A 122 2.13 13.80 -12.18
N ALA A 123 0.97 14.37 -12.50
CA ALA A 123 0.11 14.95 -11.48
C ALA A 123 -0.65 13.84 -10.74
N ILE A 124 -0.36 13.64 -9.47
CA ILE A 124 -1.01 12.62 -8.63
C ILE A 124 -2.55 12.74 -8.68
N GLU A 125 -3.07 13.96 -8.63
CA GLU A 125 -4.52 14.22 -8.68
C GLU A 125 -5.16 13.65 -9.95
N THR A 126 -4.47 13.70 -11.09
CA THR A 126 -4.99 13.20 -12.36
C THR A 126 -4.95 11.69 -12.43
N ASN A 127 -3.82 11.09 -12.07
CA ASN A 127 -3.63 9.64 -12.18
C ASN A 127 -4.33 8.89 -11.05
N GLY A 128 -4.15 9.34 -9.81
CA GLY A 128 -4.78 8.73 -8.64
C GLY A 128 -6.30 8.80 -8.72
N LEU A 129 -6.88 9.98 -9.01
CA LEU A 129 -8.33 10.15 -9.17
C LEU A 129 -8.91 9.28 -10.28
N ARG A 130 -8.25 9.23 -11.42
CA ARG A 130 -8.70 8.41 -12.55
C ARG A 130 -8.75 6.95 -12.17
N LEU A 131 -7.70 6.43 -11.56
CA LEU A 131 -7.64 5.03 -11.16
C LEU A 131 -8.64 4.70 -10.06
N MET A 132 -8.75 5.51 -9.01
CA MET A 132 -9.72 5.31 -7.94
C MET A 132 -11.17 5.28 -8.48
N ARG A 133 -11.50 6.13 -9.45
CA ARG A 133 -12.81 6.10 -10.11
C ARG A 133 -13.02 4.83 -10.93
N LEU A 134 -12.00 4.36 -11.65
CA LEU A 134 -12.07 3.11 -12.38
C LEU A 134 -12.33 1.93 -11.45
N LEU A 135 -11.60 1.85 -10.33
CA LEU A 135 -11.76 0.78 -9.35
C LEU A 135 -13.16 0.74 -8.72
N LYS A 136 -13.81 1.90 -8.52
CA LYS A 136 -15.19 1.97 -8.01
C LYS A 136 -16.23 1.34 -8.94
N HIS A 137 -15.94 1.23 -10.22
CA HIS A 137 -16.82 0.63 -11.22
C HIS A 137 -16.62 -0.87 -11.40
N ILE A 138 -15.68 -1.49 -10.68
CA ILE A 138 -15.46 -2.92 -10.69
C ILE A 138 -16.39 -3.58 -9.65
N PRO A 139 -17.41 -4.34 -10.03
CA PRO A 139 -18.43 -4.83 -9.08
C PRO A 139 -17.87 -5.65 -7.93
N TYR A 140 -16.90 -6.51 -8.19
CA TYR A 140 -16.30 -7.39 -7.17
C TYR A 140 -15.27 -6.68 -6.27
N LEU A 141 -14.82 -5.48 -6.65
CA LEU A 141 -13.95 -4.63 -5.83
C LEU A 141 -14.70 -3.53 -5.10
N LYS A 142 -15.97 -3.34 -5.44
CA LYS A 142 -16.81 -2.21 -5.03
C LYS A 142 -16.87 -1.94 -3.53
N ASN A 143 -16.84 -2.99 -2.73
CA ASN A 143 -16.98 -2.89 -1.28
C ASN A 143 -15.64 -2.95 -0.53
N LYS A 144 -14.51 -2.91 -1.25
CA LYS A 144 -13.19 -2.90 -0.61
C LYS A 144 -12.73 -1.47 -0.37
N PRO A 145 -12.10 -1.19 0.79
CA PRO A 145 -11.50 0.11 1.04
C PRO A 145 -10.38 0.40 0.04
N PHE A 146 -10.19 1.70 -0.25
CA PHE A 146 -9.10 2.20 -1.10
C PHE A 146 -8.05 2.89 -0.23
N ALA A 147 -6.81 2.90 -0.70
CA ALA A 147 -5.74 3.63 -0.06
C ALA A 147 -4.73 4.18 -1.07
N PHE A 148 -4.15 5.34 -0.79
CA PHE A 148 -2.83 5.67 -1.31
C PHE A 148 -1.82 4.98 -0.41
N THR A 149 -1.33 3.82 -0.86
CA THR A 149 -0.43 2.96 -0.11
C THR A 149 0.98 3.49 -0.05
N GLU A 150 1.35 4.33 -1.04
CA GLU A 150 2.50 5.22 -0.99
C GLU A 150 2.26 6.46 -1.86
N THR A 151 2.65 7.63 -1.35
CA THR A 151 2.60 8.88 -2.09
C THR A 151 3.61 9.89 -1.55
N GLY A 152 3.68 11.04 -2.17
CA GLY A 152 4.44 12.19 -1.77
C GLY A 152 4.99 12.98 -2.95
N LEU A 153 5.47 14.18 -2.68
CA LEU A 153 6.29 14.97 -3.61
C LEU A 153 7.74 14.88 -3.17
N GLU A 154 8.55 14.19 -3.97
CA GLU A 154 9.96 13.99 -3.67
C GLU A 154 10.73 15.31 -3.64
N ASN A 155 11.49 15.51 -2.55
CA ASN A 155 12.36 16.69 -2.36
C ASN A 155 11.64 18.03 -2.57
N ASN A 156 10.46 18.17 -1.97
CA ASN A 156 9.65 19.39 -2.13
C ASN A 156 10.33 20.63 -1.53
N THR A 157 11.00 21.40 -2.36
CA THR A 157 11.64 22.67 -2.00
C THR A 157 10.94 23.90 -2.58
N SER A 158 9.88 23.73 -3.38
CA SER A 158 9.25 24.81 -4.14
C SER A 158 7.73 24.85 -4.12
N GLN A 159 7.05 23.72 -3.93
CA GLN A 159 5.58 23.64 -3.94
C GLN A 159 5.01 23.81 -2.54
N SER A 160 4.77 25.05 -2.14
CA SER A 160 4.29 25.38 -0.79
C SER A 160 2.85 24.93 -0.52
N LYS A 161 2.08 24.62 -1.55
CA LYS A 161 0.63 24.28 -1.49
C LYS A 161 0.31 22.85 -1.93
N TRP A 162 1.29 21.95 -1.89
CA TRP A 162 1.12 20.58 -2.39
C TRP A 162 0.04 19.78 -1.64
N TRP A 163 -0.06 19.96 -0.33
CA TRP A 163 -0.99 19.21 0.51
C TRP A 163 -2.44 19.58 0.22
N THR A 164 -2.75 20.89 0.20
CA THR A 164 -4.12 21.37 0.00
C THR A 164 -4.53 21.40 -1.48
N GLU A 165 -3.61 21.71 -2.39
CA GLU A 165 -3.94 21.88 -3.82
C GLU A 165 -3.74 20.63 -4.66
N LYS A 166 -2.91 19.67 -4.22
CA LYS A 166 -2.65 18.42 -4.96
C LYS A 166 -3.24 17.21 -4.23
N LEU A 167 -2.71 16.86 -3.07
CA LEU A 167 -3.14 15.67 -2.35
C LEU A 167 -4.62 15.74 -1.94
N SER A 168 -5.06 16.87 -1.37
CA SER A 168 -6.46 17.07 -0.99
C SER A 168 -7.41 16.86 -2.17
N LYS A 169 -7.07 17.39 -3.35
CA LYS A 169 -7.88 17.18 -4.56
C LYS A 169 -7.86 15.73 -5.05
N ALA A 170 -6.73 15.03 -4.91
CA ALA A 170 -6.63 13.64 -5.30
C ALA A 170 -7.54 12.73 -4.49
N ILE A 171 -7.74 13.02 -3.20
CA ILE A 171 -8.57 12.23 -2.29
C ILE A 171 -10.02 12.74 -2.18
N ALA A 172 -10.32 13.94 -2.66
CA ALA A 172 -11.64 14.56 -2.51
C ALA A 172 -12.77 13.71 -3.13
N GLY A 173 -13.81 13.44 -2.34
CA GLY A 173 -14.98 12.68 -2.77
C GLY A 173 -14.71 11.18 -3.05
N ILE A 174 -13.57 10.66 -2.65
CA ILE A 174 -13.21 9.26 -2.72
C ILE A 174 -13.08 8.73 -1.29
N PRO A 175 -13.69 7.58 -0.93
CA PRO A 175 -13.57 7.00 0.40
C PRO A 175 -12.20 6.33 0.56
N VAL A 176 -11.15 7.15 0.71
CA VAL A 176 -9.79 6.70 0.96
C VAL A 176 -9.64 6.38 2.44
N ALA A 177 -9.27 5.14 2.76
CA ALA A 177 -9.12 4.67 4.13
C ALA A 177 -7.87 5.26 4.80
N TYR A 178 -6.76 5.34 4.06
CA TYR A 178 -5.54 5.99 4.53
C TYR A 178 -4.66 6.48 3.37
N VAL A 179 -3.76 7.37 3.72
CA VAL A 179 -2.69 7.86 2.85
C VAL A 179 -1.37 7.69 3.58
N LEU A 180 -0.44 6.94 2.99
CA LEU A 180 0.92 6.81 3.49
C LEU A 180 1.83 7.73 2.69
N VAL A 181 2.42 8.71 3.36
CA VAL A 181 3.47 9.54 2.77
C VAL A 181 4.82 8.88 3.04
N TRP A 182 5.62 8.74 1.97
CA TRP A 182 6.89 8.04 2.08
C TRP A 182 7.88 8.75 3.01
N ARG A 183 8.92 8.05 3.38
CA ARG A 183 9.89 8.42 4.43
C ARG A 183 10.72 9.67 4.10
N ASN A 184 11.18 10.32 5.15
CA ASN A 184 12.30 11.25 5.09
C ASN A 184 13.57 10.50 5.49
N LYS A 185 14.51 10.35 4.57
CA LYS A 185 15.79 9.68 4.79
C LYS A 185 16.92 10.67 5.05
N ASP A 186 17.05 11.65 4.16
CA ASP A 186 18.09 12.69 4.19
C ASP A 186 17.62 13.92 3.39
N THR A 187 18.48 14.92 3.26
CA THR A 187 18.19 16.19 2.54
C THR A 187 17.94 16.03 1.04
N ASN A 188 18.28 14.89 0.46
CA ASN A 188 18.13 14.60 -0.97
C ASN A 188 17.06 13.52 -1.23
N HIS A 189 16.43 13.01 -0.18
CA HIS A 189 15.37 12.01 -0.28
C HIS A 189 14.40 12.15 0.87
N PHE A 190 13.39 13.01 0.68
CA PHE A 190 12.30 13.25 1.64
C PHE A 190 10.98 13.49 0.92
N PHE A 191 9.88 13.17 1.58
CA PHE A 191 8.51 13.29 1.07
C PHE A 191 7.56 13.95 2.08
N GLY A 192 7.72 13.62 3.34
CA GLY A 192 6.92 14.17 4.42
C GLY A 192 7.37 15.58 4.82
N PRO A 193 6.48 16.38 5.40
CA PRO A 193 6.84 17.70 5.90
C PRO A 193 7.78 17.58 7.11
N TYR A 194 8.57 18.62 7.33
CA TYR A 194 9.43 18.78 8.49
C TYR A 194 9.44 20.25 8.92
N PRO A 195 9.78 20.57 10.18
CA PRO A 195 9.83 21.96 10.65
C PRO A 195 10.72 22.84 9.79
N GLY A 196 10.18 23.96 9.30
CA GLY A 196 10.87 24.90 8.43
C GLY A 196 10.85 24.54 6.93
N CYS A 197 10.21 23.44 6.50
CA CYS A 197 10.07 23.14 5.09
C CYS A 197 9.08 24.11 4.40
N VAL A 198 9.20 24.22 3.07
CA VAL A 198 8.40 25.16 2.26
C VAL A 198 6.89 24.93 2.38
N SER A 199 6.46 23.72 2.68
CA SER A 199 5.04 23.33 2.77
C SER A 199 4.54 23.08 4.19
N GLU A 200 5.28 23.50 5.22
CA GLU A 200 4.91 23.28 6.62
C GLU A 200 3.52 23.85 6.97
N GLU A 201 3.28 25.11 6.66
CA GLU A 201 2.00 25.77 6.97
C GLU A 201 0.83 25.20 6.16
N ASP A 202 1.09 24.79 4.92
CA ASP A 202 0.08 24.12 4.08
C ASP A 202 -0.26 22.72 4.64
N PHE A 203 0.72 21.99 5.15
CA PHE A 203 0.48 20.71 5.81
C PHE A 203 -0.35 20.90 7.10
N LYS A 204 -0.04 21.90 7.93
CA LYS A 204 -0.84 22.22 9.12
C LYS A 204 -2.29 22.54 8.74
N THR A 205 -2.50 23.27 7.65
CA THR A 205 -3.84 23.55 7.11
C THR A 205 -4.53 22.29 6.62
N PHE A 206 -3.81 21.42 5.92
CA PHE A 206 -4.34 20.15 5.41
C PHE A 206 -4.81 19.23 6.53
N VAL A 207 -3.98 19.02 7.57
CA VAL A 207 -4.32 18.11 8.67
C VAL A 207 -5.34 18.70 9.67
N ALA A 208 -5.60 20.00 9.61
CA ALA A 208 -6.69 20.63 10.35
C ALA A 208 -8.07 20.43 9.70
N GLY A 209 -8.11 19.88 8.47
CA GLY A 209 -9.37 19.57 7.79
C GLY A 209 -10.11 18.40 8.44
N GLU A 210 -11.43 18.49 8.58
CA GLU A 210 -12.28 17.48 9.24
C GLU A 210 -12.19 16.07 8.65
N GLN A 211 -11.71 15.94 7.41
CA GLN A 211 -11.58 14.66 6.72
C GLN A 211 -10.24 13.96 6.95
N ILE A 212 -9.29 14.63 7.63
CA ILE A 212 -7.95 14.11 7.88
C ILE A 212 -7.83 13.75 9.35
N LEU A 213 -7.63 12.48 9.62
CA LEU A 213 -7.43 11.97 10.97
C LEU A 213 -5.97 11.57 11.15
N LEU A 214 -5.35 12.02 12.21
CA LEU A 214 -4.04 11.58 12.68
C LEU A 214 -4.21 10.66 13.89
N GLU A 215 -3.14 10.02 14.33
CA GLU A 215 -3.15 9.10 15.48
C GLU A 215 -3.87 9.67 16.70
N LYS A 216 -3.61 10.93 17.05
CA LYS A 216 -4.27 11.62 18.18
C LYS A 216 -5.80 11.73 18.04
N ASP A 217 -6.30 11.76 16.80
CA ASP A 217 -7.73 11.95 16.50
C ASP A 217 -8.51 10.65 16.53
N ILE A 218 -7.79 9.51 16.49
CA ILE A 218 -8.34 8.15 16.55
C ILE A 218 -8.03 7.45 17.88
N ALA A 219 -7.34 8.11 18.80
CA ALA A 219 -7.11 7.59 20.15
C ALA A 219 -8.46 7.31 20.81
N GLY A 220 -8.64 6.12 21.37
CA GLY A 220 -9.88 5.71 22.01
C GLY A 220 -11.01 5.27 21.08
N ILE A 221 -10.76 5.12 19.78
CA ILE A 221 -11.81 4.69 18.83
C ILE A 221 -12.29 3.23 19.09
N TYR A 222 -11.50 2.46 19.85
CA TYR A 222 -11.77 1.07 20.24
C TYR A 222 -12.01 0.91 21.75
N GLU A 223 -12.06 2.00 22.48
CA GLU A 223 -12.47 2.05 23.90
C GLU A 223 -13.98 2.27 24.03
#